data_b7ea90b1319c7634c1c56b3dbf22d0f7
#
_entry.id   b7ea90b1319c7634c1c56b3dbf22d0f7
#
_cell.length_a   1.000
_cell.length_b   1.000
_cell.length_c   1.000
_cell.angle_alpha   90.00
_cell.angle_beta   90.00
_cell.angle_gamma   90.00
#
_symmetry.space_group_name_H-M   'P 1'
#
loop_
_entity.id
_entity.type
_entity.pdbx_description
1 polymer ?
#
loop_
_entity_poly.entity_id
_entity_poly.type
_entity_poly.pdbx_seq_one_letter_code
_entity_poly.pdbx_strand_id
1 'polypeptide(L)'
;MERKSAKAWLYLLPAILFLGFFMVYPLLDVFIYSFEEGFNSASQTHQGIGTYNYSYVLHDPYFLQAVKNTFILVIITVPVSTGIALLISLGLSSIKPLRHVFQTVYFLPYVTNTLAVGLVFMILFEKTAYTDGMVNQLIKWFGGEAVDFIDGPYWAKMFVLCFYTVWVVMPFKILILTSALASVNEDYYKAARVDSAPRHRVFTRITLPMISPSLFYLIITGFIGAFKAYSDAVALFGTDLNGAQMNTIVGYVYDMLYGNGGGYPSYASAAAIILFAIVLTITCFNLMVSKKHVHY
;
A
#
# COMPACT_ATOMS: atom_id res chain seq x y z
N MET A 1 11.07 -40.41 -17.28
CA MET A 1 10.87 -39.06 -16.70
C MET A 1 9.47 -38.46 -16.98
N GLU A 2 8.85 -38.71 -18.12
CA GLU A 2 7.56 -38.09 -18.55
C GLU A 2 6.32 -38.41 -17.65
N ARG A 3 6.20 -39.64 -17.13
CA ARG A 3 5.06 -40.00 -16.26
C ARG A 3 4.99 -39.25 -14.92
N LYS A 4 6.12 -38.73 -14.41
CA LYS A 4 6.15 -37.91 -13.17
C LYS A 4 5.64 -36.48 -13.44
N SER A 5 5.88 -35.97 -14.63
CA SER A 5 5.41 -34.66 -15.09
C SER A 5 3.87 -34.61 -15.18
N ALA A 6 3.24 -35.61 -15.81
CA ALA A 6 1.78 -35.64 -15.95
C ALA A 6 1.04 -35.70 -14.60
N LYS A 7 1.58 -36.46 -13.62
CA LYS A 7 1.00 -36.47 -12.27
C LYS A 7 1.13 -35.12 -11.56
N ALA A 8 2.24 -34.40 -11.74
CA ALA A 8 2.41 -33.07 -11.17
C ALA A 8 1.38 -32.07 -11.73
N TRP A 9 1.12 -32.12 -13.03
CA TRP A 9 0.07 -31.28 -13.65
C TRP A 9 -1.32 -31.61 -13.14
N LEU A 10 -1.63 -32.88 -12.89
CA LEU A 10 -2.91 -33.30 -12.34
C LEU A 10 -3.14 -32.74 -10.91
N TYR A 11 -2.09 -32.72 -10.06
CA TYR A 11 -2.17 -32.11 -8.73
C TYR A 11 -2.30 -30.58 -8.77
N LEU A 12 -1.71 -29.92 -9.77
CA LEU A 12 -1.81 -28.47 -9.94
C LEU A 12 -3.12 -28.04 -10.64
N LEU A 13 -3.80 -28.94 -11.33
CA LEU A 13 -4.96 -28.65 -12.15
C LEU A 13 -6.08 -27.91 -11.40
N PRO A 14 -6.50 -28.29 -10.18
CA PRO A 14 -7.52 -27.55 -9.45
C PRO A 14 -7.10 -26.08 -9.21
N ALA A 15 -5.84 -25.87 -8.76
CA ALA A 15 -5.33 -24.52 -8.52
C ALA A 15 -5.27 -23.68 -9.83
N ILE A 16 -4.82 -24.27 -10.92
CA ILE A 16 -4.75 -23.62 -12.24
C ILE A 16 -6.17 -23.26 -12.75
N LEU A 17 -7.14 -24.14 -12.58
CA LEU A 17 -8.53 -23.87 -12.97
C LEU A 17 -9.12 -22.72 -12.15
N PHE A 18 -8.94 -22.70 -10.83
CA PHE A 18 -9.41 -21.62 -9.97
C PHE A 18 -8.73 -20.28 -10.34
N LEU A 19 -7.42 -20.27 -10.51
CA LEU A 19 -6.69 -19.06 -10.93
C LEU A 19 -7.13 -18.60 -12.33
N GLY A 20 -7.29 -19.53 -13.28
CA GLY A 20 -7.75 -19.23 -14.62
C GLY A 20 -9.13 -18.58 -14.61
N PHE A 21 -10.08 -19.16 -13.91
CA PHE A 21 -11.47 -18.72 -13.91
C PHE A 21 -11.68 -17.43 -13.06
N PHE A 22 -11.09 -17.34 -11.86
CA PHE A 22 -11.38 -16.24 -10.96
C PHE A 22 -10.37 -15.07 -11.06
N MET A 23 -9.21 -15.26 -11.68
CA MET A 23 -8.19 -14.23 -11.79
C MET A 23 -7.89 -13.86 -13.24
N VAL A 24 -7.57 -14.85 -14.10
CA VAL A 24 -7.16 -14.56 -15.48
C VAL A 24 -8.35 -14.13 -16.32
N TYR A 25 -9.49 -14.81 -16.24
CA TYR A 25 -10.68 -14.48 -17.02
C TYR A 25 -11.19 -13.05 -16.71
N PRO A 26 -11.44 -12.62 -15.45
CA PRO A 26 -11.84 -11.25 -15.19
C PRO A 26 -10.80 -10.20 -15.61
N LEU A 27 -9.50 -10.53 -15.55
CA LEU A 27 -8.45 -9.62 -16.01
C LEU A 27 -8.53 -9.41 -17.53
N LEU A 28 -8.83 -10.48 -18.30
CA LEU A 28 -9.04 -10.39 -19.74
C LEU A 28 -10.30 -9.57 -20.07
N ASP A 29 -11.39 -9.75 -19.32
CA ASP A 29 -12.60 -8.95 -19.48
C ASP A 29 -12.34 -7.46 -19.25
N VAL A 30 -11.64 -7.10 -18.16
CA VAL A 30 -11.24 -5.70 -17.90
C VAL A 30 -10.38 -5.16 -19.05
N PHE A 31 -9.47 -5.96 -19.59
CA PHE A 31 -8.66 -5.56 -20.74
C PHE A 31 -9.52 -5.32 -21.98
N ILE A 32 -10.49 -6.19 -22.28
CA ILE A 32 -11.41 -6.04 -23.42
C ILE A 32 -12.28 -4.79 -23.24
N TYR A 33 -12.96 -4.64 -22.08
CA TYR A 33 -13.81 -3.49 -21.78
C TYR A 33 -13.07 -2.15 -21.84
N SER A 34 -11.78 -2.13 -21.59
CA SER A 34 -10.99 -0.90 -21.69
C SER A 34 -10.91 -0.32 -23.10
N PHE A 35 -11.11 -1.17 -24.13
CA PHE A 35 -11.16 -0.77 -25.53
C PHE A 35 -12.57 -0.68 -26.09
N GLU A 36 -13.59 -1.21 -25.42
CA GLU A 36 -14.99 -1.12 -25.84
C GLU A 36 -15.56 0.26 -25.47
N GLU A 37 -15.75 1.10 -26.47
CA GLU A 37 -16.27 2.46 -26.28
C GLU A 37 -17.77 2.44 -25.97
N GLY A 38 -18.18 3.11 -24.89
CA GLY A 38 -19.59 3.19 -24.50
C GLY A 38 -20.22 1.85 -24.13
N PHE A 39 -19.44 0.93 -23.55
CA PHE A 39 -19.96 -0.38 -23.13
C PHE A 39 -21.06 -0.23 -22.07
N ASN A 40 -22.18 -0.88 -22.30
CA ASN A 40 -23.32 -0.92 -21.41
C ASN A 40 -23.46 -2.32 -20.81
N SER A 41 -23.30 -2.41 -19.48
CA SER A 41 -23.35 -3.68 -18.75
C SER A 41 -24.71 -4.38 -18.80
N ALA A 42 -25.82 -3.62 -18.93
CA ALA A 42 -27.15 -4.19 -18.91
C ALA A 42 -27.50 -4.85 -20.27
N SER A 43 -27.12 -4.22 -21.37
CA SER A 43 -27.39 -4.71 -22.73
C SER A 43 -26.24 -5.54 -23.32
N GLN A 44 -25.06 -5.56 -22.66
CA GLN A 44 -23.84 -6.20 -23.16
C GLN A 44 -23.46 -5.73 -24.58
N THR A 45 -23.65 -4.43 -24.84
CA THR A 45 -23.37 -3.81 -26.15
C THR A 45 -22.38 -2.67 -25.99
N HIS A 46 -21.59 -2.40 -27.04
CA HIS A 46 -20.67 -1.28 -27.13
C HIS A 46 -20.88 -0.51 -28.45
N GLN A 47 -20.46 0.74 -28.50
CA GLN A 47 -20.59 1.59 -29.69
C GLN A 47 -19.46 1.34 -30.69
N GLY A 48 -18.30 0.88 -30.25
CA GLY A 48 -17.14 0.61 -31.09
C GLY A 48 -15.95 0.09 -30.28
N ILE A 49 -14.87 -0.22 -30.97
CA ILE A 49 -13.59 -0.60 -30.34
C ILE A 49 -12.56 0.48 -30.70
N GLY A 50 -11.97 1.09 -29.66
CA GLY A 50 -11.01 2.16 -29.86
C GLY A 50 -10.24 2.53 -28.58
N THR A 51 -9.57 3.66 -28.60
CA THR A 51 -8.75 4.17 -27.48
C THR A 51 -9.36 5.40 -26.81
N TYR A 52 -10.59 5.75 -27.16
CA TYR A 52 -11.26 6.93 -26.60
C TYR A 52 -11.35 6.89 -25.08
N ASN A 53 -11.62 5.71 -24.48
CA ASN A 53 -11.69 5.53 -23.03
C ASN A 53 -10.40 5.97 -22.32
N TYR A 54 -9.25 5.63 -22.90
CA TYR A 54 -7.94 6.06 -22.37
C TYR A 54 -7.74 7.57 -22.50
N SER A 55 -8.12 8.13 -23.66
CA SER A 55 -8.04 9.58 -23.87
C SER A 55 -8.95 10.32 -22.87
N TYR A 56 -10.17 9.86 -22.67
CA TYR A 56 -11.10 10.43 -21.70
C TYR A 56 -10.51 10.42 -20.30
N VAL A 57 -10.09 9.25 -19.81
CA VAL A 57 -9.54 9.09 -18.45
C VAL A 57 -8.31 9.95 -18.22
N LEU A 58 -7.39 10.01 -19.19
CA LEU A 58 -6.16 10.81 -19.07
C LEU A 58 -6.39 12.32 -19.07
N HIS A 59 -7.54 12.79 -19.55
CA HIS A 59 -7.92 14.22 -19.52
C HIS A 59 -8.93 14.55 -18.41
N ASP A 60 -9.42 13.56 -17.67
CA ASP A 60 -10.35 13.77 -16.59
C ASP A 60 -9.62 14.41 -15.37
N PRO A 61 -10.04 15.60 -14.91
CA PRO A 61 -9.42 16.26 -13.77
C PRO A 61 -9.46 15.42 -12.48
N TYR A 62 -10.52 14.64 -12.27
CA TYR A 62 -10.65 13.75 -11.10
C TYR A 62 -9.64 12.61 -11.15
N PHE A 63 -9.40 12.04 -12.33
CA PHE A 63 -8.36 11.02 -12.50
C PHE A 63 -6.96 11.58 -12.25
N LEU A 64 -6.67 12.75 -12.80
CA LEU A 64 -5.37 13.42 -12.62
C LEU A 64 -5.11 13.74 -11.14
N GLN A 65 -6.15 14.18 -10.41
CA GLN A 65 -6.05 14.39 -8.97
C GLN A 65 -5.83 13.07 -8.22
N ALA A 66 -6.55 12.02 -8.58
CA ALA A 66 -6.38 10.69 -8.00
C ALA A 66 -4.97 10.13 -8.23
N VAL A 67 -4.40 10.32 -9.42
CA VAL A 67 -3.01 9.98 -9.74
C VAL A 67 -2.05 10.74 -8.83
N LYS A 68 -2.19 12.06 -8.73
CA LYS A 68 -1.37 12.91 -7.86
C LYS A 68 -1.41 12.44 -6.41
N ASN A 69 -2.62 12.21 -5.87
CA ASN A 69 -2.81 11.76 -4.50
C ASN A 69 -2.14 10.41 -4.25
N THR A 70 -2.35 9.46 -5.17
CA THR A 70 -1.78 8.11 -5.06
C THR A 70 -0.24 8.16 -5.09
N PHE A 71 0.36 8.97 -5.98
CA PHE A 71 1.81 9.10 -6.02
C PHE A 71 2.39 9.74 -4.76
N ILE A 72 1.75 10.80 -4.23
CA ILE A 72 2.17 11.42 -2.95
C ILE A 72 2.11 10.39 -1.83
N LEU A 73 0.98 9.66 -1.74
CA LEU A 73 0.79 8.62 -0.73
C LEU A 73 1.90 7.56 -0.82
N VAL A 74 2.15 7.03 -2.00
CA VAL A 74 3.15 5.98 -2.25
C VAL A 74 4.56 6.45 -1.88
N ILE A 75 4.98 7.62 -2.38
CA ILE A 75 6.34 8.16 -2.18
C ILE A 75 6.61 8.45 -0.69
N ILE A 76 5.59 8.87 0.06
CA ILE A 76 5.75 9.18 1.48
C ILE A 76 5.62 7.90 2.33
N THR A 77 4.54 7.14 2.14
CA THR A 77 4.20 6.07 3.09
C THR A 77 5.14 4.86 3.00
N VAL A 78 5.62 4.51 1.81
CA VAL A 78 6.47 3.31 1.66
C VAL A 78 7.84 3.50 2.32
N PRO A 79 8.61 4.57 2.06
CA PRO A 79 9.90 4.78 2.72
C PRO A 79 9.76 5.03 4.22
N VAL A 80 8.80 5.89 4.60
CA VAL A 80 8.61 6.28 6.00
C VAL A 80 8.22 5.06 6.86
N SER A 81 7.22 4.28 6.42
CA SER A 81 6.79 3.09 7.16
C SER A 81 7.89 2.01 7.22
N THR A 82 8.67 1.84 6.15
CA THR A 82 9.78 0.86 6.13
C THR A 82 10.93 1.32 7.02
N GLY A 83 11.27 2.62 7.01
CA GLY A 83 12.29 3.21 7.87
C GLY A 83 11.94 3.12 9.34
N ILE A 84 10.71 3.52 9.72
CA ILE A 84 10.24 3.43 11.12
C ILE A 84 10.17 1.96 11.57
N ALA A 85 9.63 1.06 10.72
CA ALA A 85 9.58 -0.36 11.05
C ALA A 85 10.97 -0.96 11.26
N LEU A 86 11.97 -0.56 10.48
CA LEU A 86 13.36 -0.98 10.67
C LEU A 86 13.92 -0.50 12.00
N LEU A 87 13.73 0.77 12.35
CA LEU A 87 14.19 1.32 13.63
C LEU A 87 13.55 0.61 14.83
N ILE A 88 12.22 0.39 14.77
CA ILE A 88 11.51 -0.34 15.82
C ILE A 88 11.99 -1.79 15.91
N SER A 89 12.19 -2.46 14.77
CA SER A 89 12.65 -3.86 14.75
C SER A 89 14.07 -4.01 15.30
N LEU A 90 14.96 -3.05 15.05
CA LEU A 90 16.30 -3.00 15.66
C LEU A 90 16.21 -2.82 17.18
N GLY A 91 15.34 -1.93 17.66
CA GLY A 91 15.06 -1.75 19.08
C GLY A 91 14.54 -3.04 19.73
N LEU A 92 13.54 -3.68 19.12
CA LEU A 92 12.94 -4.94 19.61
C LEU A 92 13.94 -6.11 19.61
N SER A 93 14.86 -6.16 18.66
CA SER A 93 15.88 -7.22 18.61
C SER A 93 16.84 -7.16 19.81
N SER A 94 16.99 -6.01 20.47
CA SER A 94 17.81 -5.83 21.64
C SER A 94 17.13 -6.28 22.95
N ILE A 95 15.80 -6.41 22.96
CA ILE A 95 15.00 -6.71 24.16
C ILE A 95 14.53 -8.17 24.12
N LYS A 96 15.40 -9.11 24.54
CA LYS A 96 15.11 -10.56 24.47
C LYS A 96 13.86 -11.01 25.24
N PRO A 97 13.64 -10.63 26.56
CA PRO A 97 12.58 -11.24 27.36
C PRO A 97 11.16 -10.80 27.01
N LEU A 98 10.95 -9.59 26.46
CA LEU A 98 9.61 -9.05 26.17
C LEU A 98 9.29 -9.01 24.69
N ARG A 99 10.14 -9.57 23.82
CA ARG A 99 10.00 -9.51 22.38
C ARG A 99 8.65 -10.01 21.88
N HIS A 100 8.18 -11.15 22.40
CA HIS A 100 6.90 -11.74 21.98
C HIS A 100 5.70 -10.89 22.41
N VAL A 101 5.74 -10.31 23.59
CA VAL A 101 4.69 -9.40 24.08
C VAL A 101 4.58 -8.18 23.17
N PHE A 102 5.72 -7.52 22.90
CA PHE A 102 5.73 -6.38 22.00
C PHE A 102 5.30 -6.73 20.57
N GLN A 103 5.72 -7.88 20.03
CA GLN A 103 5.26 -8.34 18.72
C GLN A 103 3.73 -8.49 18.69
N THR A 104 3.12 -9.08 19.72
CA THR A 104 1.67 -9.22 19.82
C THR A 104 0.98 -7.86 19.87
N VAL A 105 1.45 -6.94 20.72
CA VAL A 105 0.88 -5.60 20.84
C VAL A 105 0.97 -4.80 19.55
N TYR A 106 2.12 -4.84 18.86
CA TYR A 106 2.28 -4.16 17.56
C TYR A 106 1.47 -4.81 16.44
N PHE A 107 1.16 -6.10 16.53
CA PHE A 107 0.39 -6.80 15.50
C PHE A 107 -1.12 -6.60 15.62
N LEU A 108 -1.64 -6.26 16.81
CA LEU A 108 -3.08 -6.03 17.04
C LEU A 108 -3.71 -5.06 16.02
N PRO A 109 -3.12 -3.89 15.72
CA PRO A 109 -3.69 -2.97 14.74
C PRO A 109 -3.84 -3.56 13.34
N TYR A 110 -2.96 -4.44 12.93
CA TYR A 110 -2.97 -5.05 11.60
C TYR A 110 -4.14 -6.01 11.38
N VAL A 111 -4.61 -6.68 12.43
CA VAL A 111 -5.75 -7.60 12.34
C VAL A 111 -7.09 -6.92 12.64
N THR A 112 -7.07 -5.65 13.02
CA THR A 112 -8.27 -4.86 13.31
C THR A 112 -8.90 -4.37 12.01
N ASN A 113 -10.22 -4.21 11.99
CA ASN A 113 -10.93 -3.67 10.83
C ASN A 113 -10.45 -2.25 10.50
N THR A 114 -9.98 -2.04 9.27
CA THR A 114 -9.43 -0.75 8.79
C THR A 114 -10.43 0.39 8.95
N LEU A 115 -11.72 0.18 8.64
CA LEU A 115 -12.74 1.23 8.77
C LEU A 115 -12.95 1.62 10.24
N ALA A 116 -12.98 0.66 11.16
CA ALA A 116 -13.12 0.95 12.58
C ALA A 116 -11.94 1.75 13.12
N VAL A 117 -10.73 1.39 12.72
CA VAL A 117 -9.52 2.14 13.08
C VAL A 117 -9.52 3.53 12.45
N GLY A 118 -9.97 3.66 11.20
CA GLY A 118 -10.11 4.95 10.52
C GLY A 118 -11.03 5.91 11.25
N LEU A 119 -12.18 5.42 11.76
CA LEU A 119 -13.08 6.22 12.59
C LEU A 119 -12.41 6.72 13.87
N VAL A 120 -11.59 5.90 14.52
CA VAL A 120 -10.81 6.33 15.68
C VAL A 120 -9.83 7.45 15.30
N PHE A 121 -9.12 7.30 14.17
CA PHE A 121 -8.23 8.34 13.69
C PHE A 121 -8.98 9.62 13.30
N MET A 122 -10.15 9.52 12.67
CA MET A 122 -11.01 10.66 12.37
C MET A 122 -11.31 11.46 13.66
N ILE A 123 -11.76 10.79 14.73
CA ILE A 123 -12.04 11.43 16.03
C ILE A 123 -10.78 12.05 16.65
N LEU A 124 -9.62 11.36 16.55
CA LEU A 124 -8.35 11.87 17.10
C LEU A 124 -7.88 13.16 16.42
N PHE A 125 -8.14 13.30 15.11
CA PHE A 125 -7.72 14.44 14.30
C PHE A 125 -8.85 15.46 14.04
N GLU A 126 -10.06 15.22 14.57
CA GLU A 126 -11.22 16.06 14.36
C GLU A 126 -11.00 17.48 14.88
N LYS A 127 -11.64 18.44 14.19
CA LYS A 127 -11.83 19.80 14.66
C LYS A 127 -13.27 20.20 14.42
N THR A 128 -14.02 20.35 15.50
CA THR A 128 -15.40 20.87 15.44
C THR A 128 -15.52 22.23 16.11
N ALA A 129 -16.68 22.88 15.98
CA ALA A 129 -16.95 24.15 16.65
C ALA A 129 -16.97 24.02 18.18
N TYR A 130 -17.20 22.82 18.72
CA TYR A 130 -17.40 22.58 20.13
C TYR A 130 -16.28 21.75 20.79
N THR A 131 -15.65 20.87 20.02
CA THR A 131 -14.64 19.94 20.55
C THR A 131 -13.50 19.77 19.56
N ASP A 132 -12.29 19.67 20.09
CA ASP A 132 -11.11 19.33 19.34
C ASP A 132 -10.69 17.89 19.67
N GLY A 133 -10.33 17.13 18.67
CA GLY A 133 -9.71 15.83 18.85
C GLY A 133 -8.38 15.92 19.60
N MET A 134 -7.92 14.80 20.14
CA MET A 134 -6.71 14.72 20.98
C MET A 134 -5.48 15.36 20.34
N VAL A 135 -5.29 15.21 19.03
CA VAL A 135 -4.15 15.78 18.32
C VAL A 135 -4.22 17.31 18.34
N ASN A 136 -5.39 17.90 18.11
CA ASN A 136 -5.58 19.34 18.17
C ASN A 136 -5.43 19.91 19.59
N GLN A 137 -5.84 19.15 20.62
CA GLN A 137 -5.60 19.52 22.02
C GLN A 137 -4.11 19.56 22.33
N LEU A 138 -3.33 18.59 21.84
CA LEU A 138 -1.86 18.59 21.98
C LEU A 138 -1.23 19.78 21.25
N ILE A 139 -1.65 20.10 20.02
CA ILE A 139 -1.15 21.26 19.28
C ILE A 139 -1.39 22.56 20.08
N LYS A 140 -2.59 22.73 20.64
CA LYS A 140 -2.90 23.89 21.49
C LYS A 140 -2.08 23.93 22.77
N TRP A 141 -1.80 22.78 23.36
CA TRP A 141 -0.95 22.70 24.58
C TRP A 141 0.48 23.18 24.31
N PHE A 142 1.00 22.95 23.10
CA PHE A 142 2.30 23.48 22.65
C PHE A 142 2.23 24.90 22.09
N GLY A 143 1.08 25.60 22.21
CA GLY A 143 0.90 26.99 21.78
C GLY A 143 0.58 27.15 20.29
N GLY A 144 0.26 26.08 19.56
CA GLY A 144 -0.20 26.11 18.19
C GLY A 144 -1.70 26.35 18.06
N GLU A 145 -2.16 26.61 16.84
CA GLU A 145 -3.56 26.69 16.50
C GLU A 145 -4.11 25.35 16.04
N ALA A 146 -5.39 25.05 16.36
CA ALA A 146 -6.05 23.83 15.90
C ALA A 146 -6.16 23.81 14.38
N VAL A 147 -5.78 22.70 13.78
CA VAL A 147 -5.82 22.46 12.34
C VAL A 147 -7.00 21.54 12.01
N ASP A 148 -7.75 21.87 10.98
CA ASP A 148 -8.76 20.97 10.46
C ASP A 148 -8.09 19.96 9.52
N PHE A 149 -7.92 18.73 10.01
CA PHE A 149 -7.25 17.65 9.29
C PHE A 149 -8.22 16.83 8.44
N ILE A 150 -9.52 16.94 8.66
CA ILE A 150 -10.52 16.10 7.97
C ILE A 150 -11.22 16.90 6.86
N ASP A 151 -11.72 18.09 7.16
CA ASP A 151 -12.46 18.93 6.20
C ASP A 151 -11.66 20.17 5.76
N GLY A 152 -10.46 20.33 6.27
CA GLY A 152 -9.61 21.50 6.05
C GLY A 152 -8.80 21.47 4.76
N PRO A 153 -7.64 22.16 4.73
CA PRO A 153 -6.82 22.30 3.54
C PRO A 153 -6.21 20.96 3.07
N TYR A 154 -5.96 20.88 1.78
CA TYR A 154 -5.43 19.68 1.11
C TYR A 154 -4.22 19.06 1.81
N TRP A 155 -3.25 19.89 2.24
CA TRP A 155 -2.04 19.40 2.91
C TRP A 155 -2.34 18.70 4.24
N ALA A 156 -3.31 19.19 5.00
CA ALA A 156 -3.70 18.62 6.29
C ALA A 156 -4.40 17.27 6.10
N LYS A 157 -5.32 17.18 5.14
CA LYS A 157 -5.96 15.93 4.74
C LYS A 157 -4.94 14.89 4.24
N MET A 158 -4.01 15.30 3.39
CA MET A 158 -2.96 14.42 2.88
C MET A 158 -2.00 13.96 4.00
N PHE A 159 -1.71 14.83 4.95
CA PHE A 159 -0.89 14.48 6.11
C PHE A 159 -1.55 13.38 6.96
N VAL A 160 -2.82 13.53 7.32
CA VAL A 160 -3.52 12.51 8.14
C VAL A 160 -3.67 11.20 7.37
N LEU A 161 -3.93 11.25 6.07
CA LEU A 161 -4.00 10.06 5.23
C LEU A 161 -2.66 9.31 5.20
N CYS A 162 -1.55 10.02 4.96
CA CYS A 162 -0.22 9.43 4.98
C CYS A 162 0.13 8.86 6.36
N PHE A 163 -0.18 9.60 7.44
CA PHE A 163 0.09 9.17 8.80
C PHE A 163 -0.68 7.90 9.16
N TYR A 164 -1.97 7.86 8.83
CA TYR A 164 -2.83 6.70 9.04
C TYR A 164 -2.34 5.47 8.25
N THR A 165 -2.06 5.64 6.96
CA THR A 165 -1.56 4.55 6.12
C THR A 165 -0.22 4.01 6.63
N VAL A 166 0.72 4.88 7.03
CA VAL A 166 1.99 4.46 7.67
C VAL A 166 1.71 3.62 8.91
N TRP A 167 0.81 4.08 9.77
CA TRP A 167 0.48 3.39 11.02
C TRP A 167 -0.13 2.01 10.76
N VAL A 168 -1.06 1.88 9.81
CA VAL A 168 -1.74 0.61 9.47
C VAL A 168 -0.77 -0.43 8.90
N VAL A 169 0.16 -0.04 8.02
CA VAL A 169 1.06 -1.00 7.35
C VAL A 169 2.31 -1.35 8.18
N MET A 170 2.64 -0.52 9.18
CA MET A 170 3.86 -0.65 9.97
C MET A 170 3.96 -1.96 10.76
N PRO A 171 2.89 -2.49 11.41
CA PRO A 171 2.94 -3.74 12.17
C PRO A 171 3.44 -4.94 11.37
N PHE A 172 2.94 -5.11 10.16
CA PHE A 172 3.38 -6.18 9.27
C PHE A 172 4.86 -6.06 8.91
N LYS A 173 5.33 -4.83 8.63
CA LYS A 173 6.73 -4.57 8.32
C LYS A 173 7.64 -4.85 9.52
N ILE A 174 7.22 -4.46 10.73
CA ILE A 174 7.96 -4.76 11.97
C ILE A 174 8.09 -6.27 12.16
N LEU A 175 7.02 -7.03 11.95
CA LEU A 175 7.05 -8.49 12.09
C LEU A 175 8.07 -9.13 11.15
N ILE A 176 8.02 -8.78 9.86
CA ILE A 176 8.95 -9.32 8.85
C ILE A 176 10.39 -8.93 9.16
N LEU A 177 10.65 -7.65 9.47
CA LEU A 177 12.02 -7.19 9.76
C LEU A 177 12.58 -7.78 11.05
N THR A 178 11.74 -7.94 12.09
CA THR A 178 12.17 -8.58 13.32
C THR A 178 12.52 -10.05 13.11
N SER A 179 11.78 -10.75 12.24
CA SER A 179 12.08 -12.13 11.85
C SER A 179 13.36 -12.21 11.02
N ALA A 180 13.54 -11.28 10.08
CA ALA A 180 14.77 -11.19 9.27
C ALA A 180 16.00 -10.92 10.14
N LEU A 181 15.92 -9.99 11.10
CA LEU A 181 17.00 -9.72 12.04
C LEU A 181 17.32 -10.93 12.93
N ALA A 182 16.33 -11.72 13.29
CA ALA A 182 16.52 -12.93 14.09
C ALA A 182 17.17 -14.08 13.31
N SER A 183 17.07 -14.09 11.98
CA SER A 183 17.68 -15.11 11.13
C SER A 183 19.16 -14.86 10.87
N VAL A 184 19.69 -13.68 11.18
CA VAL A 184 21.12 -13.38 11.02
C VAL A 184 21.93 -14.17 12.06
N ASN A 185 22.95 -14.91 11.60
CA ASN A 185 23.79 -15.71 12.48
C ASN A 185 24.53 -14.83 13.49
N GLU A 186 24.39 -15.15 14.78
CA GLU A 186 25.03 -14.42 15.90
C GLU A 186 26.57 -14.42 15.79
N ASP A 187 27.17 -15.35 15.11
CA ASP A 187 28.62 -15.46 15.00
C ASP A 187 29.24 -14.29 14.24
N TYR A 188 28.53 -13.71 13.27
CA TYR A 188 28.95 -12.47 12.62
C TYR A 188 29.07 -11.30 13.61
N TYR A 189 28.14 -11.21 14.54
CA TYR A 189 28.17 -10.17 15.57
C TYR A 189 29.25 -10.43 16.64
N LYS A 190 29.55 -11.70 16.95
CA LYS A 190 30.65 -12.07 17.85
C LYS A 190 32.00 -11.73 17.23
N ALA A 191 32.21 -12.08 15.96
CA ALA A 191 33.43 -11.74 15.23
C ALA A 191 33.64 -10.21 15.16
N ALA A 192 32.60 -9.45 14.81
CA ALA A 192 32.68 -8.00 14.78
C ALA A 192 33.01 -7.37 16.15
N ARG A 193 32.61 -8.02 17.25
CA ARG A 193 32.99 -7.57 18.62
C ARG A 193 34.46 -7.85 18.93
N VAL A 194 35.00 -8.98 18.49
CA VAL A 194 36.44 -9.29 18.63
C VAL A 194 37.26 -8.25 17.86
N ASP A 195 36.82 -7.86 16.67
CA ASP A 195 37.47 -6.84 15.83
C ASP A 195 37.23 -5.40 16.34
N SER A 196 36.56 -5.24 17.47
CA SER A 196 36.20 -3.90 18.03
C SER A 196 35.48 -3.00 17.00
N ALA A 197 34.69 -3.57 16.09
CA ALA A 197 34.01 -2.83 15.02
C ALA A 197 32.93 -1.90 15.62
N PRO A 198 32.87 -0.62 15.22
CA PRO A 198 31.87 0.32 15.72
C PRO A 198 30.45 -0.05 15.24
N ARG A 199 29.43 0.26 16.03
CA ARG A 199 28.03 -0.14 15.80
C ARG A 199 27.51 0.26 14.40
N HIS A 200 27.85 1.44 13.90
CA HIS A 200 27.42 1.88 12.56
C HIS A 200 28.00 1.00 11.45
N ARG A 201 29.27 0.52 11.60
CA ARG A 201 29.90 -0.38 10.64
C ARG A 201 29.29 -1.78 10.69
N VAL A 202 28.97 -2.28 11.87
CA VAL A 202 28.23 -3.54 12.06
C VAL A 202 26.86 -3.45 11.37
N PHE A 203 26.13 -2.35 11.59
CA PHE A 203 24.84 -2.13 10.95
C PHE A 203 24.93 -2.10 9.42
N THR A 204 25.83 -1.26 8.87
CA THR A 204 25.90 -1.02 7.42
C THR A 204 26.56 -2.16 6.64
N ARG A 205 27.51 -2.90 7.25
CA ARG A 205 28.29 -3.94 6.55
C ARG A 205 27.86 -5.37 6.88
N ILE A 206 27.12 -5.59 7.97
CA ILE A 206 26.67 -6.92 8.39
C ILE A 206 25.13 -6.95 8.39
N THR A 207 24.49 -6.15 9.25
CA THR A 207 23.05 -6.26 9.47
C THR A 207 22.26 -5.90 8.22
N LEU A 208 22.49 -4.73 7.63
CA LEU A 208 21.73 -4.23 6.49
C LEU A 208 21.87 -5.11 5.23
N PRO A 209 23.06 -5.58 4.84
CA PRO A 209 23.20 -6.53 3.73
C PRO A 209 22.50 -7.86 3.99
N MET A 210 22.59 -8.40 5.20
CA MET A 210 21.97 -9.70 5.54
C MET A 210 20.44 -9.67 5.54
N ILE A 211 19.81 -8.54 5.89
CA ILE A 211 18.35 -8.37 5.84
C ILE A 211 17.87 -7.74 4.53
N SER A 212 18.78 -7.42 3.60
CA SER A 212 18.42 -6.74 2.35
C SER A 212 17.36 -7.47 1.53
N PRO A 213 17.30 -8.82 1.43
CA PRO A 213 16.21 -9.49 0.73
C PRO A 213 14.84 -9.16 1.32
N SER A 214 14.71 -9.14 2.64
CA SER A 214 13.47 -8.80 3.34
C SER A 214 13.11 -7.33 3.19
N LEU A 215 14.08 -6.42 3.20
CA LEU A 215 13.86 -5.00 2.94
C LEU A 215 13.34 -4.76 1.52
N PHE A 216 13.95 -5.37 0.51
CA PHE A 216 13.48 -5.26 -0.88
C PHE A 216 12.09 -5.87 -1.05
N TYR A 217 11.81 -7.00 -0.44
CA TYR A 217 10.47 -7.58 -0.42
C TYR A 217 9.44 -6.59 0.13
N LEU A 218 9.72 -5.94 1.28
CA LEU A 218 8.82 -4.97 1.90
C LEU A 218 8.67 -3.68 1.07
N ILE A 219 9.71 -3.25 0.38
CA ILE A 219 9.65 -2.10 -0.52
C ILE A 219 8.77 -2.44 -1.73
N ILE A 220 9.01 -3.54 -2.42
CA ILE A 220 8.25 -3.94 -3.61
C ILE A 220 6.77 -4.14 -3.27
N THR A 221 6.49 -4.96 -2.24
CA THR A 221 5.10 -5.21 -1.81
C THR A 221 4.44 -3.97 -1.25
N GLY A 222 5.20 -3.09 -0.60
CA GLY A 222 4.76 -1.80 -0.12
C GLY A 222 4.32 -0.87 -1.26
N PHE A 223 5.10 -0.77 -2.33
CA PHE A 223 4.70 -0.01 -3.53
C PHE A 223 3.41 -0.55 -4.14
N ILE A 224 3.34 -1.87 -4.37
CA ILE A 224 2.14 -2.51 -4.92
C ILE A 224 0.91 -2.24 -4.04
N GLY A 225 1.06 -2.38 -2.72
CA GLY A 225 -0.03 -2.13 -1.75
C GLY A 225 -0.48 -0.68 -1.72
N ALA A 226 0.46 0.27 -1.67
CA ALA A 226 0.17 1.70 -1.60
C ALA A 226 -0.50 2.23 -2.88
N PHE A 227 -0.13 1.74 -4.06
CA PHE A 227 -0.84 2.07 -5.30
C PHE A 227 -2.28 1.56 -5.34
N LYS A 228 -2.60 0.53 -4.57
CA LYS A 228 -3.95 -0.04 -4.43
C LYS A 228 -4.72 0.54 -3.25
N ALA A 229 -4.20 1.59 -2.59
CA ALA A 229 -4.85 2.23 -1.46
C ALA A 229 -6.23 2.81 -1.89
N TYR A 230 -7.26 2.44 -1.15
CA TYR A 230 -8.64 2.92 -1.28
C TYR A 230 -9.32 2.94 0.09
N SER A 231 -9.31 1.79 0.78
CA SER A 231 -10.00 1.63 2.07
C SER A 231 -9.50 2.60 3.13
N ASP A 232 -8.22 2.98 3.09
CA ASP A 232 -7.61 3.94 4.01
C ASP A 232 -8.21 5.35 3.82
N ALA A 233 -8.39 5.76 2.57
CA ALA A 233 -9.01 7.05 2.25
C ALA A 233 -10.49 7.07 2.63
N VAL A 234 -11.23 5.99 2.31
CA VAL A 234 -12.65 5.84 2.70
C VAL A 234 -12.83 5.83 4.21
N ALA A 235 -11.90 5.22 4.94
CA ALA A 235 -11.95 5.14 6.40
C ALA A 235 -11.85 6.52 7.09
N LEU A 236 -11.16 7.47 6.47
CA LEU A 236 -10.95 8.82 7.01
C LEU A 236 -11.93 9.85 6.45
N PHE A 237 -12.28 9.77 5.16
CA PHE A 237 -13.01 10.82 4.46
C PHE A 237 -14.39 10.38 3.97
N GLY A 238 -14.78 9.13 4.24
CA GLY A 238 -16.04 8.58 3.74
C GLY A 238 -15.97 8.19 2.27
N THR A 239 -17.16 7.96 1.68
CA THR A 239 -17.27 7.46 0.30
C THR A 239 -17.16 8.54 -0.77
N ASP A 240 -17.40 9.82 -0.43
CA ASP A 240 -17.22 10.94 -1.38
C ASP A 240 -15.79 11.46 -1.35
N LEU A 241 -14.88 10.65 -1.89
CA LEU A 241 -13.47 11.00 -1.97
C LEU A 241 -13.16 12.12 -2.96
N ASN A 242 -14.03 12.34 -3.97
CA ASN A 242 -13.90 13.45 -4.91
C ASN A 242 -14.22 14.79 -4.26
N GLY A 243 -15.31 14.86 -3.50
CA GLY A 243 -15.65 16.05 -2.70
C GLY A 243 -14.59 16.37 -1.65
N ALA A 244 -14.04 15.34 -1.00
CA ALA A 244 -12.92 15.49 -0.08
C ALA A 244 -11.59 15.85 -0.76
N GLN A 245 -11.45 15.73 -2.08
CA GLN A 245 -10.21 15.87 -2.87
C GLN A 245 -9.13 14.85 -2.50
N MET A 246 -9.50 13.73 -1.88
CA MET A 246 -8.59 12.68 -1.40
C MET A 246 -8.75 11.37 -2.16
N ASN A 247 -9.38 11.43 -3.35
CA ASN A 247 -9.55 10.23 -4.17
C ASN A 247 -8.22 9.64 -4.61
N THR A 248 -8.19 8.32 -4.75
CA THR A 248 -7.06 7.53 -5.24
C THR A 248 -7.40 6.92 -6.61
N ILE A 249 -6.41 6.37 -7.32
CA ILE A 249 -6.67 5.74 -8.63
C ILE A 249 -7.69 4.59 -8.48
N VAL A 250 -7.59 3.79 -7.41
CA VAL A 250 -8.57 2.71 -7.15
C VAL A 250 -9.93 3.28 -6.78
N GLY A 251 -9.98 4.38 -6.03
CA GLY A 251 -11.23 5.08 -5.72
C GLY A 251 -11.89 5.64 -6.98
N TYR A 252 -11.14 6.21 -7.89
CA TYR A 252 -11.66 6.65 -9.20
C TYR A 252 -12.25 5.48 -10.01
N VAL A 253 -11.57 4.32 -10.04
CA VAL A 253 -12.11 3.11 -10.68
C VAL A 253 -13.43 2.70 -10.03
N TYR A 254 -13.48 2.73 -8.69
CA TYR A 254 -14.71 2.40 -7.95
C TYR A 254 -15.84 3.39 -8.25
N ASP A 255 -15.55 4.70 -8.28
CA ASP A 255 -16.54 5.74 -8.60
C ASP A 255 -17.10 5.60 -10.00
N MET A 256 -16.25 5.26 -11.00
CA MET A 256 -16.70 4.99 -12.38
C MET A 256 -17.61 3.76 -12.47
N LEU A 257 -17.42 2.76 -11.61
CA LEU A 257 -18.27 1.56 -11.60
C LEU A 257 -19.56 1.74 -10.80
N TYR A 258 -19.49 2.36 -9.61
CA TYR A 258 -20.54 2.31 -8.60
C TYR A 258 -20.91 3.66 -8.00
N GLY A 259 -20.21 4.74 -8.32
CA GLY A 259 -20.47 6.08 -7.78
C GLY A 259 -21.77 6.69 -8.29
N ASN A 260 -22.17 7.84 -7.72
CA ASN A 260 -23.31 8.64 -8.18
C ASN A 260 -23.06 9.11 -9.61
N GLY A 261 -23.81 8.56 -10.58
CA GLY A 261 -23.55 8.72 -12.00
C GLY A 261 -22.56 7.67 -12.59
N GLY A 262 -22.20 6.64 -11.81
CA GLY A 262 -21.42 5.48 -12.25
C GLY A 262 -22.15 4.62 -13.30
N GLY A 263 -21.55 3.47 -13.61
CA GLY A 263 -22.06 2.58 -14.67
C GLY A 263 -21.27 2.73 -15.97
N TYR A 264 -20.05 3.24 -15.85
CA TYR A 264 -19.11 3.40 -16.96
C TYR A 264 -17.96 2.38 -16.90
N PRO A 265 -18.22 1.09 -17.10
CA PRO A 265 -17.20 0.03 -16.96
C PRO A 265 -16.02 0.19 -17.92
N SER A 266 -16.24 0.80 -19.09
CA SER A 266 -15.16 1.10 -20.04
C SER A 266 -14.13 2.07 -19.49
N TYR A 267 -14.57 3.17 -18.89
CA TYR A 267 -13.66 4.16 -18.26
C TYR A 267 -12.98 3.60 -17.01
N ALA A 268 -13.74 2.87 -16.20
CA ALA A 268 -13.18 2.17 -15.03
C ALA A 268 -12.10 1.16 -15.44
N SER A 269 -12.35 0.38 -16.49
CA SER A 269 -11.41 -0.59 -17.04
C SER A 269 -10.17 0.08 -17.62
N ALA A 270 -10.33 1.18 -18.37
CA ALA A 270 -9.19 1.96 -18.86
C ALA A 270 -8.32 2.51 -17.72
N ALA A 271 -8.93 3.08 -16.67
CA ALA A 271 -8.22 3.54 -15.49
C ALA A 271 -7.50 2.40 -14.75
N ALA A 272 -8.13 1.24 -14.62
CA ALA A 272 -7.53 0.06 -14.00
C ALA A 272 -6.31 -0.47 -14.81
N ILE A 273 -6.38 -0.48 -16.14
CA ILE A 273 -5.25 -0.85 -17.01
C ILE A 273 -4.11 0.17 -16.92
N ILE A 274 -4.42 1.48 -16.84
CA ILE A 274 -3.39 2.51 -16.60
C ILE A 274 -2.70 2.26 -15.25
N LEU A 275 -3.46 2.01 -14.18
CA LEU A 275 -2.91 1.67 -12.87
C LEU A 275 -2.02 0.42 -12.95
N PHE A 276 -2.51 -0.63 -13.62
CA PHE A 276 -1.73 -1.86 -13.81
C PHE A 276 -0.40 -1.59 -14.52
N ALA A 277 -0.40 -0.79 -15.60
CA ALA A 277 0.80 -0.41 -16.33
C ALA A 277 1.79 0.38 -15.45
N ILE A 278 1.30 1.32 -14.62
CA ILE A 278 2.13 2.08 -13.65
C ILE A 278 2.78 1.12 -12.65
N VAL A 279 1.97 0.27 -12.00
CA VAL A 279 2.45 -0.67 -10.98
C VAL A 279 3.44 -1.68 -11.58
N LEU A 280 3.15 -2.21 -12.77
CA LEU A 280 4.04 -3.12 -13.48
C LEU A 280 5.40 -2.47 -13.77
N THR A 281 5.39 -1.25 -14.31
CA THR A 281 6.62 -0.50 -14.64
C THR A 281 7.47 -0.27 -13.40
N ILE A 282 6.87 0.19 -12.31
CA ILE A 282 7.57 0.43 -11.05
C ILE A 282 8.09 -0.89 -10.45
N THR A 283 7.29 -1.96 -10.53
CA THR A 283 7.70 -3.27 -10.03
C THR A 283 8.88 -3.83 -10.83
N CYS A 284 8.85 -3.74 -12.16
CA CYS A 284 9.97 -4.14 -13.01
C CYS A 284 11.23 -3.32 -12.70
N PHE A 285 11.10 -2.01 -12.52
CA PHE A 285 12.21 -1.15 -12.12
C PHE A 285 12.80 -1.57 -10.75
N ASN A 286 11.95 -1.77 -9.74
CA ASN A 286 12.39 -2.23 -8.42
C ASN A 286 13.08 -3.59 -8.48
N LEU A 287 12.59 -4.54 -9.29
CA LEU A 287 13.23 -5.85 -9.48
C LEU A 287 14.60 -5.73 -10.15
N MET A 288 14.76 -4.83 -11.11
CA MET A 288 16.06 -4.57 -11.75
C MET A 288 17.06 -3.99 -10.75
N VAL A 289 16.62 -3.05 -9.90
CA VAL A 289 17.47 -2.47 -8.84
C VAL A 289 17.83 -3.55 -7.80
N SER A 290 16.87 -4.38 -7.39
CA SER A 290 17.04 -5.47 -6.44
C SER A 290 18.15 -6.44 -6.88
N LYS A 291 18.16 -6.86 -8.14
CA LYS A 291 19.20 -7.78 -8.68
C LYS A 291 20.63 -7.28 -8.52
N LYS A 292 20.84 -5.96 -8.45
CA LYS A 292 22.19 -5.36 -8.30
C LYS A 292 22.63 -5.20 -6.84
N HIS A 293 21.70 -5.16 -5.89
CA HIS A 293 21.99 -4.75 -4.50
C HIS A 293 21.62 -5.81 -3.46
N VAL A 294 20.94 -6.88 -3.84
CA VAL A 294 20.60 -7.98 -2.92
C VAL A 294 21.65 -9.06 -3.01
N HIS A 295 22.30 -9.34 -1.89
CA HIS A 295 23.21 -10.46 -1.72
C HIS A 295 22.44 -11.64 -1.13
N TYR A 296 22.36 -12.74 -1.87
CA TYR A 296 21.77 -14.02 -1.44
C TYR A 296 22.81 -14.89 -0.78
#